data_3a3bb55588c937d9d10bbe6c00135d17
#
_entry.id   3a3bb55588c937d9d10bbe6c00135d17
#
_cell.length_a   1.000
_cell.length_b   1.000
_cell.length_c   1.000
_cell.angle_alpha   90.00
_cell.angle_beta   90.00
_cell.angle_gamma   90.00
#
_symmetry.space_group_name_H-M   'P 1'
#
loop_
_entity.id
_entity.type
_entity.pdbx_description
1 polymer ?
#
loop_
_entity_poly.entity_id
_entity_poly.type
_entity_poly.pdbx_seq_one_letter_code
_entity_poly.pdbx_strand_id
1 'polypeptide(L)'
;MEHFARWIVKRRKLILVLAVLLLIPSVFGALGTYINYDILTYLPKNLDSMIGETYLEDDFNMASVSMITVENMSTPDTLKLKSDLEGVEGVQKVMWTSDFIDVTTPKEMLPSDIQKFFYNDSGATMLIVQFDAPSADARTMNAQKQIKNILNKDCFIGGMSAILEDTKSLINKEMPLYILCAVGASLLILFLSLKETIVPLIF
;
A
#
# COMPACT_ATOMS: atom_id res chain seq x y z
N MET A 1 46.07 -9.83 15.62
CA MET A 1 45.41 -9.20 14.47
C MET A 1 46.20 -9.32 13.16
N GLU A 2 47.52 -9.19 13.16
CA GLU A 2 48.32 -9.30 11.92
C GLU A 2 48.25 -10.66 11.20
N HIS A 3 48.13 -11.77 11.92
CA HIS A 3 48.03 -13.12 11.31
C HIS A 3 46.70 -13.26 10.52
N PHE A 4 45.61 -12.70 11.02
CA PHE A 4 44.32 -12.73 10.34
C PHE A 4 44.32 -11.84 9.09
N ALA A 5 44.89 -10.65 9.19
CA ALA A 5 45.02 -9.77 8.03
C ALA A 5 45.89 -10.38 6.92
N ARG A 6 47.03 -11.00 7.26
CA ARG A 6 47.89 -11.70 6.28
C ARG A 6 47.17 -12.89 5.65
N TRP A 7 46.34 -13.63 6.39
CA TRP A 7 45.53 -14.73 5.88
C TRP A 7 44.50 -14.27 4.85
N ILE A 8 43.79 -13.13 5.13
CA ILE A 8 42.82 -12.52 4.20
C ILE A 8 43.52 -12.13 2.89
N VAL A 9 44.64 -11.40 2.99
CA VAL A 9 45.40 -10.96 1.80
C VAL A 9 45.89 -12.15 0.96
N LYS A 10 46.36 -13.24 1.61
CA LYS A 10 46.83 -14.44 0.92
C LYS A 10 45.71 -15.17 0.18
N ARG A 11 44.45 -15.10 0.69
CA ARG A 11 43.28 -15.79 0.10
C ARG A 11 42.29 -14.82 -0.58
N ARG A 12 42.72 -13.61 -0.94
CA ARG A 12 41.89 -12.56 -1.53
C ARG A 12 41.02 -13.05 -2.71
N LYS A 13 41.56 -13.83 -3.63
CA LYS A 13 40.82 -14.38 -4.78
C LYS A 13 39.71 -15.34 -4.36
N LEU A 14 39.95 -16.18 -3.37
CA LEU A 14 38.98 -17.14 -2.85
C LEU A 14 37.85 -16.42 -2.11
N ILE A 15 38.20 -15.39 -1.33
CA ILE A 15 37.21 -14.57 -0.61
C ILE A 15 36.31 -13.82 -1.61
N LEU A 16 36.91 -13.27 -2.69
CA LEU A 16 36.16 -12.55 -3.72
C LEU A 16 35.20 -13.48 -4.48
N VAL A 17 35.67 -14.70 -4.84
CA VAL A 17 34.81 -15.73 -5.47
C VAL A 17 33.68 -16.13 -4.52
N LEU A 18 33.95 -16.31 -3.24
CA LEU A 18 32.96 -16.66 -2.24
C LEU A 18 31.92 -15.53 -2.07
N ALA A 19 32.37 -14.28 -2.05
CA ALA A 19 31.47 -13.10 -1.98
C ALA A 19 30.54 -13.03 -3.19
N VAL A 20 31.06 -13.20 -4.41
CA VAL A 20 30.25 -13.22 -5.63
C VAL A 20 29.29 -14.41 -5.63
N LEU A 21 29.71 -15.57 -5.16
CA LEU A 21 28.86 -16.77 -5.07
C LEU A 21 27.74 -16.60 -4.07
N LEU A 22 27.95 -15.88 -2.95
CA LEU A 22 26.91 -15.53 -1.97
C LEU A 22 25.97 -14.42 -2.47
N LEU A 23 26.41 -13.57 -3.39
CA LEU A 23 25.58 -12.53 -3.99
C LEU A 23 24.42 -13.13 -4.79
N ILE A 24 24.63 -14.25 -5.48
CA ILE A 24 23.60 -14.92 -6.28
C ILE A 24 22.38 -15.31 -5.42
N PRO A 25 22.50 -16.13 -4.36
CA PRO A 25 21.35 -16.46 -3.52
C PRO A 25 20.78 -15.26 -2.79
N SER A 26 21.58 -14.22 -2.48
CA SER A 26 21.10 -12.99 -1.86
C SER A 26 20.14 -12.22 -2.78
N VAL A 27 20.44 -12.13 -4.08
CA VAL A 27 19.55 -11.50 -5.05
C VAL A 27 18.24 -12.29 -5.17
N PHE A 28 18.30 -13.62 -5.26
CA PHE A 28 17.09 -14.44 -5.29
C PHE A 28 16.29 -14.33 -3.99
N GLY A 29 16.95 -14.27 -2.83
CA GLY A 29 16.31 -14.03 -1.55
C GLY A 29 15.61 -12.67 -1.49
N ALA A 30 16.27 -11.61 -1.96
CA ALA A 30 15.68 -10.27 -2.00
C ALA A 30 14.44 -10.19 -2.90
N LEU A 31 14.47 -10.84 -4.07
CA LEU A 31 13.32 -10.89 -4.99
C LEU A 31 12.15 -11.72 -4.44
N GLY A 32 12.45 -12.74 -3.63
CA GLY A 32 11.44 -13.59 -2.96
C GLY A 32 10.95 -13.05 -1.62
N THR A 33 11.52 -11.97 -1.11
CA THR A 33 11.12 -11.40 0.18
C THR A 33 9.83 -10.61 0.03
N TYR A 34 8.77 -11.06 0.73
CA TYR A 34 7.52 -10.35 0.83
C TYR A 34 7.54 -9.42 2.05
N ILE A 35 7.26 -8.14 1.84
CA ILE A 35 7.09 -7.19 2.94
C ILE A 35 5.63 -7.20 3.35
N ASN A 36 5.36 -7.64 4.58
CA ASN A 36 4.03 -7.59 5.14
C ASN A 36 3.76 -6.18 5.70
N TYR A 37 2.83 -5.47 5.08
CA TYR A 37 2.39 -4.13 5.52
C TYR A 37 1.24 -4.21 6.54
N ASP A 38 0.73 -5.40 6.83
CA ASP A 38 -0.37 -5.60 7.77
C ASP A 38 0.13 -5.50 9.22
N ILE A 39 -0.15 -4.36 9.83
CA ILE A 39 0.18 -4.10 11.23
C ILE A 39 -0.61 -5.04 12.15
N LEU A 40 -1.81 -5.45 11.75
CA LEU A 40 -2.68 -6.32 12.56
C LEU A 40 -2.08 -7.71 12.74
N THR A 41 -1.30 -8.19 11.77
CA THR A 41 -0.58 -9.49 11.87
C THR A 41 0.38 -9.56 13.06
N TYR A 42 0.88 -8.42 13.54
CA TYR A 42 1.81 -8.35 14.67
C TYR A 42 1.08 -8.27 16.03
N LEU A 43 -0.23 -8.11 16.01
CA LEU A 43 -1.03 -8.06 17.25
C LEU A 43 -1.40 -9.46 17.75
N PRO A 44 -1.43 -9.68 19.08
CA PRO A 44 -1.92 -10.92 19.65
C PRO A 44 -3.39 -11.15 19.27
N LYS A 45 -3.72 -12.35 18.81
CA LYS A 45 -5.07 -12.70 18.34
C LYS A 45 -6.16 -12.70 19.44
N ASN A 46 -5.76 -12.65 20.71
CA ASN A 46 -6.67 -12.60 21.85
C ASN A 46 -7.06 -11.18 22.26
N LEU A 47 -6.66 -10.15 21.53
CA LEU A 47 -7.13 -8.79 21.77
C LEU A 47 -8.57 -8.62 21.30
N ASP A 48 -9.37 -7.88 22.05
CA ASP A 48 -10.78 -7.61 21.71
C ASP A 48 -10.95 -7.00 20.32
N SER A 49 -10.01 -6.14 19.90
CA SER A 49 -9.99 -5.55 18.56
C SER A 49 -9.75 -6.59 17.47
N MET A 50 -8.90 -7.60 17.71
CA MET A 50 -8.64 -8.67 16.75
C MET A 50 -9.80 -9.65 16.66
N ILE A 51 -10.45 -9.92 17.80
CA ILE A 51 -11.69 -10.71 17.85
C ILE A 51 -12.79 -9.97 17.06
N GLY A 52 -12.94 -8.67 17.28
CA GLY A 52 -13.89 -7.84 16.55
C GLY A 52 -13.64 -7.82 15.04
N GLU A 53 -12.37 -7.72 14.61
CA GLU A 53 -11.98 -7.80 13.20
C GLU A 53 -12.39 -9.14 12.59
N THR A 54 -12.15 -10.25 13.29
CA THR A 54 -12.55 -11.59 12.83
C THR A 54 -14.07 -11.69 12.66
N TYR A 55 -14.86 -11.14 13.57
CA TYR A 55 -16.32 -11.10 13.39
C TYR A 55 -16.75 -10.25 12.22
N LEU A 56 -16.11 -9.08 11.99
CA LEU A 56 -16.41 -8.23 10.84
C LEU A 56 -16.10 -8.95 9.52
N GLU A 57 -15.02 -9.73 9.48
CA GLU A 57 -14.62 -10.48 8.29
C GLU A 57 -15.53 -11.70 8.07
N ASP A 58 -15.69 -12.56 9.09
CA ASP A 58 -16.34 -13.87 8.95
C ASP A 58 -17.87 -13.77 8.95
N ASP A 59 -18.47 -12.93 9.81
CA ASP A 59 -19.92 -12.87 9.98
C ASP A 59 -20.57 -11.79 9.14
N PHE A 60 -19.86 -10.65 8.91
CA PHE A 60 -20.41 -9.51 8.17
C PHE A 60 -19.82 -9.38 6.78
N ASN A 61 -18.86 -10.19 6.38
CA ASN A 61 -18.11 -10.10 5.13
C ASN A 61 -17.51 -8.70 4.88
N MET A 62 -17.12 -8.02 5.95
CA MET A 62 -16.51 -6.70 5.93
C MET A 62 -15.01 -6.79 6.19
N ALA A 63 -14.30 -7.55 5.36
CA ALA A 63 -12.86 -7.76 5.47
C ALA A 63 -12.05 -6.44 5.38
N SER A 64 -12.49 -5.53 4.54
CA SER A 64 -11.95 -4.16 4.52
C SER A 64 -12.89 -3.18 3.84
N VAL A 65 -12.78 -1.92 4.24
CA VAL A 65 -13.63 -0.83 3.73
C VAL A 65 -12.79 0.40 3.39
N SER A 66 -13.12 1.05 2.29
CA SER A 66 -12.64 2.39 1.94
C SER A 66 -13.79 3.34 1.69
N MET A 67 -13.56 4.61 1.96
CA MET A 67 -14.52 5.68 1.74
C MET A 67 -14.02 6.58 0.61
N ILE A 68 -14.89 6.89 -0.36
CA ILE A 68 -14.58 7.78 -1.46
C ILE A 68 -15.47 9.01 -1.33
N THR A 69 -14.87 10.17 -1.09
CA THR A 69 -15.56 11.45 -1.12
C THR A 69 -15.54 11.98 -2.54
N VAL A 70 -16.69 12.36 -3.04
CA VAL A 70 -16.89 12.89 -4.39
C VAL A 70 -17.41 14.32 -4.28
N GLU A 71 -16.71 15.26 -4.90
CA GLU A 71 -17.05 16.66 -4.95
C GLU A 71 -17.53 17.05 -6.35
N ASN A 72 -18.43 18.02 -6.44
CA ASN A 72 -18.86 18.66 -7.70
C ASN A 72 -19.31 17.68 -8.81
N MET A 73 -19.82 16.50 -8.47
CA MET A 73 -20.27 15.50 -9.43
C MET A 73 -21.80 15.42 -9.45
N SER A 74 -22.39 15.25 -10.63
CA SER A 74 -23.82 15.05 -10.76
C SER A 74 -24.26 13.66 -10.28
N THR A 75 -25.52 13.51 -9.87
CA THR A 75 -26.08 12.21 -9.47
C THR A 75 -25.89 11.10 -10.54
N PRO A 76 -26.15 11.35 -11.85
CA PRO A 76 -25.89 10.36 -12.89
C PRO A 76 -24.41 9.96 -13.01
N ASP A 77 -23.50 10.92 -12.89
CA ASP A 77 -22.06 10.65 -12.97
C ASP A 77 -21.59 9.87 -11.73
N THR A 78 -22.14 10.18 -10.54
CA THR A 78 -21.85 9.41 -9.31
C THR A 78 -22.35 7.97 -9.42
N LEU A 79 -23.53 7.75 -10.02
CA LEU A 79 -24.03 6.39 -10.30
C LEU A 79 -23.14 5.64 -11.27
N LYS A 80 -22.66 6.31 -12.31
CA LYS A 80 -21.72 5.73 -13.24
C LYS A 80 -20.42 5.37 -12.55
N LEU A 81 -19.88 6.29 -11.75
CA LEU A 81 -18.69 6.03 -10.93
C LEU A 81 -18.90 4.82 -10.01
N LYS A 82 -20.06 4.73 -9.32
CA LYS A 82 -20.42 3.57 -8.50
C LYS A 82 -20.33 2.27 -9.30
N SER A 83 -20.95 2.24 -10.50
CA SER A 83 -20.94 1.06 -11.38
C SER A 83 -19.52 0.71 -11.86
N ASP A 84 -18.70 1.71 -12.20
CA ASP A 84 -17.32 1.51 -12.62
C ASP A 84 -16.47 0.93 -11.47
N LEU A 85 -16.72 1.37 -10.23
CA LEU A 85 -16.06 0.85 -9.03
C LEU A 85 -16.49 -0.57 -8.69
N GLU A 86 -17.77 -0.92 -8.86
CA GLU A 86 -18.28 -2.28 -8.66
C GLU A 86 -17.72 -3.28 -9.69
N GLY A 87 -17.26 -2.79 -10.85
CA GLY A 87 -16.58 -3.59 -11.86
C GLY A 87 -15.11 -3.91 -11.55
N VAL A 88 -14.54 -3.36 -10.50
CA VAL A 88 -13.14 -3.60 -10.12
C VAL A 88 -12.99 -4.94 -9.41
N GLU A 89 -12.06 -5.77 -9.88
CA GLU A 89 -11.74 -7.07 -9.26
C GLU A 89 -11.27 -6.87 -7.81
N GLY A 90 -11.88 -7.59 -6.86
CA GLY A 90 -11.63 -7.47 -5.43
C GLY A 90 -12.56 -6.48 -4.71
N VAL A 91 -13.42 -5.76 -5.44
CA VAL A 91 -14.52 -4.99 -4.85
C VAL A 91 -15.73 -5.91 -4.69
N GLN A 92 -16.23 -6.03 -3.47
CA GLN A 92 -17.41 -6.84 -3.18
C GLN A 92 -18.69 -6.05 -3.41
N LYS A 93 -18.72 -4.79 -2.95
CA LYS A 93 -19.89 -3.91 -3.04
C LYS A 93 -19.48 -2.45 -2.92
N VAL A 94 -20.22 -1.58 -3.60
CA VAL A 94 -20.15 -0.13 -3.39
C VAL A 94 -21.50 0.36 -2.88
N MET A 95 -21.52 0.97 -1.71
CA MET A 95 -22.73 1.52 -1.08
C MET A 95 -22.79 3.03 -1.25
N TRP A 96 -23.95 3.50 -1.64
CA TRP A 96 -24.30 4.91 -1.73
C TRP A 96 -25.78 5.11 -1.38
N THR A 97 -26.27 6.34 -1.37
CA THR A 97 -27.67 6.67 -1.08
C THR A 97 -28.66 5.90 -1.98
N SER A 98 -28.29 5.63 -3.22
CA SER A 98 -29.09 4.83 -4.18
C SER A 98 -29.41 3.42 -3.72
N ASP A 99 -28.68 2.86 -2.77
CA ASP A 99 -28.95 1.52 -2.22
C ASP A 99 -30.04 1.53 -1.14
N PHE A 100 -30.40 2.70 -0.64
CA PHE A 100 -31.33 2.87 0.47
C PHE A 100 -32.62 3.60 0.03
N ILE A 101 -32.50 4.50 -0.94
CA ILE A 101 -33.60 5.39 -1.35
C ILE A 101 -33.52 5.59 -2.87
N ASP A 102 -34.69 5.78 -3.51
CA ASP A 102 -34.78 6.07 -4.94
C ASP A 102 -33.96 7.30 -5.32
N VAL A 103 -33.14 7.16 -6.35
CA VAL A 103 -32.22 8.21 -6.85
C VAL A 103 -32.93 9.47 -7.31
N THR A 104 -34.22 9.36 -7.65
CA THR A 104 -35.05 10.51 -8.04
C THR A 104 -35.47 11.39 -6.87
N THR A 105 -35.25 10.90 -5.62
CA THR A 105 -35.59 11.67 -4.40
C THR A 105 -34.57 12.79 -4.20
N PRO A 106 -34.97 14.06 -4.16
CA PRO A 106 -34.06 15.15 -3.84
C PRO A 106 -33.39 14.95 -2.47
N LYS A 107 -32.12 15.35 -2.36
CA LYS A 107 -31.35 15.18 -1.12
C LYS A 107 -32.01 15.81 0.11
N GLU A 108 -32.74 16.89 -0.09
CA GLU A 108 -33.50 17.64 0.96
C GLU A 108 -34.66 16.82 1.55
N MET A 109 -35.15 15.81 0.82
CA MET A 109 -36.23 14.90 1.27
C MET A 109 -35.68 13.60 1.91
N LEU A 110 -34.38 13.43 1.95
CA LEU A 110 -33.75 12.28 2.62
C LEU A 110 -33.93 12.39 4.15
N PRO A 111 -34.08 11.25 4.86
CA PRO A 111 -33.99 11.26 6.31
C PRO A 111 -32.70 11.91 6.79
N SER A 112 -32.75 12.69 7.85
CA SER A 112 -31.64 13.51 8.34
C SER A 112 -30.35 12.68 8.62
N ASP A 113 -30.54 11.46 9.05
CA ASP A 113 -29.42 10.57 9.39
C ASP A 113 -28.69 10.09 8.13
N ILE A 114 -29.44 9.74 7.07
CA ILE A 114 -28.88 9.37 5.76
C ILE A 114 -28.21 10.57 5.11
N GLN A 115 -28.86 11.74 5.17
CA GLN A 115 -28.30 12.96 4.62
C GLN A 115 -26.96 13.31 5.28
N LYS A 116 -26.89 13.33 6.61
CA LYS A 116 -25.65 13.62 7.36
C LYS A 116 -24.57 12.59 7.16
N PHE A 117 -24.94 11.34 6.87
CA PHE A 117 -23.98 10.26 6.68
C PHE A 117 -23.33 10.31 5.29
N PHE A 118 -24.11 10.57 4.25
CA PHE A 118 -23.62 10.52 2.86
C PHE A 118 -23.28 11.88 2.26
N TYR A 119 -23.73 12.98 2.85
CA TYR A 119 -23.49 14.32 2.31
C TYR A 119 -22.92 15.25 3.37
N ASN A 120 -22.03 16.13 2.95
CA ASN A 120 -21.54 17.23 3.80
C ASN A 120 -22.28 18.55 3.48
N ASP A 121 -21.97 19.60 4.25
CA ASP A 121 -22.58 20.93 4.09
C ASP A 121 -22.20 21.60 2.76
N SER A 122 -21.07 21.24 2.15
CA SER A 122 -20.63 21.75 0.84
C SER A 122 -21.23 20.99 -0.35
N GLY A 123 -22.03 19.94 -0.10
CA GLY A 123 -22.69 19.15 -1.13
C GLY A 123 -21.83 18.00 -1.70
N ALA A 124 -20.68 17.75 -1.15
CA ALA A 124 -19.91 16.54 -1.47
C ALA A 124 -20.64 15.29 -0.94
N THR A 125 -20.52 14.19 -1.65
CA THR A 125 -21.12 12.91 -1.28
C THR A 125 -20.06 11.85 -1.03
N MET A 126 -20.42 10.80 -0.27
CA MET A 126 -19.52 9.73 0.11
C MET A 126 -20.04 8.39 -0.43
N LEU A 127 -19.16 7.64 -1.09
CA LEU A 127 -19.35 6.24 -1.44
C LEU A 127 -18.53 5.37 -0.50
N ILE A 128 -19.09 4.22 -0.11
CA ILE A 128 -18.39 3.24 0.73
C ILE A 128 -18.09 2.02 -0.14
N VAL A 129 -16.81 1.72 -0.29
CA VAL A 129 -16.33 0.57 -1.05
C VAL A 129 -15.94 -0.54 -0.09
N GLN A 130 -16.57 -1.68 -0.21
CA GLN A 130 -16.31 -2.90 0.54
C GLN A 130 -15.51 -3.87 -0.32
N PHE A 131 -14.44 -4.46 0.23
CA PHE A 131 -13.58 -5.41 -0.47
C PHE A 131 -13.84 -6.84 0.00
N ASP A 132 -13.48 -7.80 -0.83
CA ASP A 132 -13.62 -9.23 -0.58
C ASP A 132 -12.45 -9.85 0.21
N ALA A 133 -11.44 -9.03 0.56
CA ALA A 133 -10.25 -9.46 1.25
C ALA A 133 -9.77 -8.40 2.27
N PRO A 134 -8.96 -8.80 3.28
CA PRO A 134 -8.38 -7.88 4.26
C PRO A 134 -7.61 -6.71 3.66
N SER A 135 -7.47 -5.63 4.42
CA SER A 135 -6.87 -4.36 3.95
C SER A 135 -5.46 -4.50 3.40
N ALA A 136 -4.66 -5.41 3.93
CA ALA A 136 -3.27 -5.64 3.52
C ALA A 136 -3.12 -6.74 2.45
N ASP A 137 -4.20 -7.43 2.06
CA ASP A 137 -4.17 -8.44 1.01
C ASP A 137 -3.80 -7.82 -0.34
N ALA A 138 -3.06 -8.59 -1.16
CA ALA A 138 -2.64 -8.15 -2.48
C ALA A 138 -3.82 -7.82 -3.41
N ARG A 139 -4.96 -8.54 -3.28
CA ARG A 139 -6.19 -8.29 -4.05
C ARG A 139 -6.76 -6.92 -3.72
N THR A 140 -6.93 -6.61 -2.43
CA THR A 140 -7.41 -5.31 -1.96
C THR A 140 -6.49 -4.17 -2.38
N MET A 141 -5.17 -4.34 -2.25
CA MET A 141 -4.20 -3.34 -2.69
C MET A 141 -4.23 -3.12 -4.21
N ASN A 142 -4.41 -4.18 -5.00
CA ASN A 142 -4.56 -4.07 -6.45
C ASN A 142 -5.88 -3.39 -6.83
N ALA A 143 -6.99 -3.72 -6.15
CA ALA A 143 -8.26 -3.05 -6.31
C ALA A 143 -8.15 -1.56 -6.00
N GLN A 144 -7.50 -1.18 -4.88
CA GLN A 144 -7.24 0.23 -4.52
C GLN A 144 -6.48 0.97 -5.62
N LYS A 145 -5.46 0.34 -6.20
CA LYS A 145 -4.70 0.93 -7.29
C LYS A 145 -5.54 1.14 -8.55
N GLN A 146 -6.42 0.18 -8.89
CA GLN A 146 -7.35 0.32 -10.01
C GLN A 146 -8.37 1.42 -9.74
N ILE A 147 -8.95 1.47 -8.54
CA ILE A 147 -9.86 2.52 -8.10
C ILE A 147 -9.22 3.90 -8.27
N LYS A 148 -7.99 4.12 -7.81
CA LYS A 148 -7.27 5.40 -7.99
C LYS A 148 -7.12 5.82 -9.45
N ASN A 149 -7.03 4.87 -10.38
CA ASN A 149 -6.96 5.18 -11.81
C ASN A 149 -8.33 5.57 -12.40
N ILE A 150 -9.43 5.12 -11.78
CA ILE A 150 -10.80 5.47 -12.17
C ILE A 150 -11.17 6.84 -11.62
N LEU A 151 -10.73 7.17 -10.40
CA LEU A 151 -11.04 8.42 -9.73
C LEU A 151 -10.46 9.63 -10.47
N ASN A 152 -11.26 10.69 -10.56
CA ASN A 152 -10.84 11.97 -11.07
C ASN A 152 -10.29 12.88 -9.93
N LYS A 153 -9.89 14.10 -10.28
CA LYS A 153 -9.32 15.08 -9.33
C LYS A 153 -10.28 15.57 -8.24
N ASP A 154 -11.59 15.36 -8.43
CA ASP A 154 -12.63 15.79 -7.49
C ASP A 154 -13.08 14.62 -6.60
N CYS A 155 -12.35 13.49 -6.64
CA CYS A 155 -12.60 12.30 -5.83
C CYS A 155 -11.41 12.01 -4.93
N PHE A 156 -11.68 11.78 -3.65
CA PHE A 156 -10.66 11.49 -2.63
C PHE A 156 -10.99 10.17 -1.96
N ILE A 157 -10.02 9.26 -1.94
CA ILE A 157 -10.16 7.97 -1.28
C ILE A 157 -9.47 7.98 0.07
N GLY A 158 -10.14 7.44 1.08
CA GLY A 158 -9.63 7.28 2.44
C GLY A 158 -9.96 5.89 3.01
N GLY A 159 -9.41 5.59 4.17
CA GLY A 159 -9.56 4.31 4.85
C GLY A 159 -8.23 3.56 4.97
N MET A 160 -8.22 2.48 5.78
CA MET A 160 -6.99 1.74 6.08
C MET A 160 -6.36 1.15 4.82
N SER A 161 -7.15 0.55 3.95
CA SER A 161 -6.67 -0.05 2.70
C SER A 161 -6.01 0.97 1.77
N ALA A 162 -6.58 2.19 1.68
CA ALA A 162 -6.02 3.27 0.88
C ALA A 162 -4.68 3.76 1.45
N ILE A 163 -4.58 3.90 2.78
CA ILE A 163 -3.35 4.30 3.47
C ILE A 163 -2.24 3.25 3.26
N LEU A 164 -2.58 1.97 3.37
CA LEU A 164 -1.62 0.88 3.15
C LEU A 164 -1.10 0.86 1.72
N GLU A 165 -1.98 1.05 0.73
CA GLU A 165 -1.58 1.12 -0.68
C GLU A 165 -0.70 2.35 -0.95
N ASP A 166 -1.07 3.53 -0.43
CA ASP A 166 -0.26 4.75 -0.55
C ASP A 166 1.12 4.57 0.07
N THR A 167 1.19 3.99 1.27
CA THR A 167 2.45 3.72 1.96
C THR A 167 3.33 2.78 1.14
N LYS A 168 2.77 1.68 0.62
CA LYS A 168 3.49 0.74 -0.24
C LYS A 168 3.98 1.39 -1.53
N SER A 169 3.12 2.16 -2.18
CA SER A 169 3.45 2.88 -3.41
C SER A 169 4.58 3.89 -3.19
N LEU A 170 4.51 4.65 -2.10
CA LEU A 170 5.53 5.63 -1.72
C LEU A 170 6.87 4.95 -1.43
N ILE A 171 6.88 3.88 -0.62
CA ILE A 171 8.08 3.11 -0.32
C ILE A 171 8.72 2.59 -1.61
N ASN A 172 7.95 1.97 -2.48
CA ASN A 172 8.46 1.42 -3.74
C ASN A 172 9.06 2.50 -4.66
N LYS A 173 8.52 3.72 -4.61
CA LYS A 173 9.02 4.86 -5.40
C LYS A 173 10.29 5.46 -4.81
N GLU A 174 10.37 5.57 -3.50
CA GLU A 174 11.47 6.27 -2.82
C GLU A 174 12.64 5.36 -2.46
N MET A 175 12.40 4.08 -2.17
CA MET A 175 13.43 3.12 -1.77
C MET A 175 14.64 3.08 -2.73
N PRO A 176 14.47 3.04 -4.06
CA PRO A 176 15.61 3.04 -4.98
C PRO A 176 16.50 4.29 -4.84
N LEU A 177 15.90 5.45 -4.57
CA LEU A 177 16.63 6.69 -4.37
C LEU A 177 17.47 6.65 -3.08
N TYR A 178 16.89 6.18 -1.96
CA TYR A 178 17.61 6.04 -0.70
C TYR A 178 18.76 5.04 -0.81
N ILE A 179 18.55 3.91 -1.49
CA ILE A 179 19.61 2.94 -1.75
C ILE A 179 20.74 3.57 -2.58
N LEU A 180 20.41 4.30 -3.63
CA LEU A 180 21.40 4.98 -4.46
C LEU A 180 22.21 6.02 -3.65
N CYS A 181 21.54 6.81 -2.82
CA CYS A 181 22.19 7.79 -1.95
C CYS A 181 23.11 7.10 -0.92
N ALA A 182 22.66 6.02 -0.29
CA ALA A 182 23.47 5.28 0.69
C ALA A 182 24.72 4.65 0.06
N VAL A 183 24.56 4.02 -1.12
CA VAL A 183 25.69 3.45 -1.88
C VAL A 183 26.64 4.54 -2.32
N GLY A 184 26.13 5.68 -2.85
CA GLY A 184 26.94 6.81 -3.27
C GLY A 184 27.74 7.43 -2.12
N ALA A 185 27.11 7.64 -0.96
CA ALA A 185 27.78 8.14 0.23
C ALA A 185 28.86 7.16 0.74
N SER A 186 28.56 5.86 0.75
CA SER A 186 29.53 4.81 1.13
C SER A 186 30.74 4.80 0.21
N LEU A 187 30.53 4.84 -1.11
CA LEU A 187 31.60 4.91 -2.09
C LEU A 187 32.44 6.18 -1.96
N LEU A 188 31.82 7.33 -1.69
CA LEU A 188 32.48 8.60 -1.48
C LEU A 188 33.39 8.55 -0.23
N ILE A 189 32.91 8.01 0.88
CA ILE A 189 33.70 7.84 2.10
C ILE A 189 34.88 6.90 1.84
N LEU A 190 34.66 5.77 1.16
CA LEU A 190 35.72 4.86 0.80
C LEU A 190 36.76 5.51 -0.11
N PHE A 191 36.33 6.26 -1.12
CA PHE A 191 37.20 6.99 -2.03
C PHE A 191 38.09 8.03 -1.31
N LEU A 192 37.50 8.77 -0.36
CA LEU A 192 38.25 9.75 0.44
C LEU A 192 39.21 9.09 1.45
N SER A 193 38.86 7.89 1.96
CA SER A 193 39.64 7.18 2.98
C SER A 193 40.79 6.35 2.39
N LEU A 194 40.65 5.88 1.16
CA LEU A 194 41.64 5.05 0.49
C LEU A 194 42.49 5.87 -0.48
N LYS A 195 43.81 5.74 -0.39
CA LYS A 195 44.76 6.43 -1.30
C LYS A 195 44.74 5.89 -2.76
N GLU A 196 44.05 4.76 -2.97
CA GLU A 196 43.96 4.12 -4.29
C GLU A 196 42.54 4.18 -4.83
N THR A 197 42.39 4.69 -6.06
CA THR A 197 41.09 4.99 -6.69
C THR A 197 40.32 3.74 -7.13
N ILE A 198 41.00 2.62 -7.37
CA ILE A 198 40.40 1.39 -7.94
C ILE A 198 39.81 0.49 -6.87
N VAL A 199 40.31 0.53 -5.66
CA VAL A 199 39.87 -0.35 -4.55
C VAL A 199 38.41 -0.11 -4.14
N PRO A 200 37.91 1.14 -4.02
CA PRO A 200 36.50 1.39 -3.68
C PRO A 200 35.49 0.97 -4.75
N LEU A 201 35.96 0.74 -5.99
CA LEU A 201 35.10 0.33 -7.11
C LEU A 201 34.95 -1.19 -7.23
N ILE A 202 35.84 -1.95 -6.57
CA ILE A 202 35.89 -3.43 -6.66
C ILE A 202 35.33 -4.09 -5.38
N PHE A 203 35.28 -3.36 -4.25
CA PHE A 203 34.79 -3.80 -2.95
C PHE A 203 33.57 -2.99 -2.51
#